data_64a70390faba445b7c88312174c2c19c
#
_entry.id   64a70390faba445b7c88312174c2c19c
#
_cell.length_a   1.000
_cell.length_b   1.000
_cell.length_c   1.000
_cell.angle_alpha   90.00
_cell.angle_beta   90.00
_cell.angle_gamma   90.00
#
_symmetry.space_group_name_H-M   'P 1'
#
loop_
_entity.id
_entity.type
_entity.pdbx_description
1 polymer ?
#
loop_
_entity_poly.entity_id
_entity_poly.type
_entity_poly.pdbx_seq_one_letter_code
_entity_poly.pdbx_strand_id
1 'polypeptide(L)'
;IYFPEEVLRSLPIQSLFDDCVREMQNMQYGYQMILQSKIRELLTWLLRIWRDDGFDTDCSFTPLVKENTIYTITEYIDRHACENIRVEDIAALCHMSYSHFAKNFREIYGQSCKKYIEFIRLCKVEDMLLFTNFDLNYISQETGYADCSHLIRSFKEKYGISPHQYRRQHSISGQDH
;
A
#
# COMPACT_ATOMS: atom_id res chain seq x y z
N ILE A 1 18.86 5.83 15.83
CA ILE A 1 18.76 4.38 16.06
C ILE A 1 19.92 3.76 15.31
N TYR A 2 20.80 3.04 16.01
CA TYR A 2 21.98 2.42 15.44
C TYR A 2 21.88 0.90 15.61
N PHE A 3 22.04 0.15 14.55
CA PHE A 3 22.13 -1.30 14.59
C PHE A 3 23.61 -1.68 14.45
N PRO A 4 24.18 -2.44 15.40
CA PRO A 4 25.55 -2.95 15.27
C PRO A 4 25.69 -3.83 14.03
N GLU A 5 26.75 -3.61 13.25
CA GLU A 5 26.98 -4.33 12.00
C GLU A 5 27.06 -5.86 12.20
N GLU A 6 27.61 -6.31 13.32
CA GLU A 6 27.73 -7.72 13.69
C GLU A 6 26.36 -8.39 13.86
N VAL A 7 25.38 -7.65 14.42
CA VAL A 7 24.02 -8.15 14.62
C VAL A 7 23.27 -8.23 13.28
N LEU A 8 23.43 -7.23 12.42
CA LEU A 8 22.84 -7.26 11.08
C LEU A 8 23.39 -8.40 10.22
N ARG A 9 24.67 -8.72 10.36
CA ARG A 9 25.30 -9.85 9.66
C ARG A 9 24.82 -11.22 10.13
N SER A 10 24.31 -11.33 11.33
CA SER A 10 23.74 -12.58 11.86
C SER A 10 22.36 -12.91 11.33
N LEU A 11 21.65 -11.92 10.74
CA LEU A 11 20.32 -12.09 10.18
C LEU A 11 20.41 -12.52 8.72
N PRO A 12 19.53 -13.39 8.25
CA PRO A 12 19.49 -13.82 6.84
C PRO A 12 18.84 -12.75 5.94
N ILE A 13 19.27 -11.48 6.09
CA ILE A 13 18.69 -10.34 5.38
C ILE A 13 18.85 -10.49 3.88
N GLN A 14 20.04 -10.94 3.42
CA GLN A 14 20.30 -11.10 1.99
C GLN A 14 19.33 -12.10 1.35
N SER A 15 19.13 -13.26 1.98
CA SER A 15 18.22 -14.29 1.45
C SER A 15 16.76 -13.81 1.44
N LEU A 16 16.37 -13.00 2.43
CA LEU A 16 15.05 -12.42 2.49
C LEU A 16 14.81 -11.43 1.32
N PHE A 17 15.80 -10.60 1.01
CA PHE A 17 15.73 -9.69 -0.14
C PHE A 17 15.74 -10.45 -1.47
N ASP A 18 16.56 -11.50 -1.60
CA ASP A 18 16.61 -12.34 -2.80
C ASP A 18 15.25 -13.04 -3.04
N ASP A 19 14.59 -13.50 -1.98
CA ASP A 19 13.23 -14.04 -2.05
C ASP A 19 12.22 -12.99 -2.50
N CYS A 20 12.29 -11.77 -1.95
CA CYS A 20 11.41 -10.68 -2.36
C CYS A 20 11.60 -10.32 -3.84
N VAL A 21 12.85 -10.24 -4.30
CA VAL A 21 13.16 -9.96 -5.73
C VAL A 21 12.61 -11.07 -6.63
N ARG A 22 12.76 -12.33 -6.21
CA ARG A 22 12.24 -13.49 -6.96
C ARG A 22 10.73 -13.46 -7.06
N GLU A 23 10.03 -13.15 -5.97
CA GLU A 23 8.57 -13.01 -5.96
C GLU A 23 8.10 -11.85 -6.85
N MET A 24 8.81 -10.72 -6.81
CA MET A 24 8.51 -9.57 -7.68
C MET A 24 8.76 -9.86 -9.16
N GLN A 25 9.74 -10.69 -9.49
CA GLN A 25 10.03 -11.09 -10.87
C GLN A 25 9.01 -12.09 -11.40
N ASN A 26 8.57 -13.03 -10.56
CA ASN A 26 7.64 -14.08 -10.95
C ASN A 26 6.18 -13.63 -10.94
N MET A 27 5.81 -12.64 -10.12
CA MET A 27 4.46 -12.06 -9.99
C MET A 27 3.33 -13.12 -9.98
N GLN A 28 3.56 -14.26 -9.31
CA GLN A 28 2.52 -15.29 -9.21
C GLN A 28 1.38 -14.84 -8.31
N TYR A 29 0.24 -15.50 -8.43
CA TYR A 29 -0.91 -15.22 -7.57
C TYR A 29 -0.51 -15.24 -6.09
N GLY A 30 -0.83 -14.15 -5.36
CA GLY A 30 -0.50 -14.03 -3.94
C GLY A 30 0.92 -13.50 -3.65
N TYR A 31 1.72 -13.11 -4.63
CA TYR A 31 3.07 -12.57 -4.42
C TYR A 31 3.10 -11.38 -3.45
N GLN A 32 2.08 -10.53 -3.46
CA GLN A 32 1.98 -9.41 -2.52
C GLN A 32 1.83 -9.88 -1.07
N MET A 33 1.10 -10.98 -0.83
CA MET A 33 0.97 -11.56 0.51
C MET A 33 2.31 -12.11 0.98
N ILE A 34 3.09 -12.72 0.09
CA ILE A 34 4.44 -13.21 0.38
C ILE A 34 5.35 -12.02 0.71
N LEU A 35 5.35 -10.96 -0.10
CA LEU A 35 6.13 -9.75 0.18
C LEU A 35 5.79 -9.14 1.54
N GLN A 36 4.50 -9.01 1.85
CA GLN A 36 4.05 -8.51 3.15
C GLN A 36 4.53 -9.40 4.31
N SER A 37 4.50 -10.72 4.13
CA SER A 37 4.99 -11.66 5.15
C SER A 37 6.49 -11.52 5.37
N LYS A 38 7.28 -11.33 4.31
CA LYS A 38 8.74 -11.12 4.38
C LYS A 38 9.09 -9.80 5.08
N ILE A 39 8.34 -8.73 4.80
CA ILE A 39 8.51 -7.45 5.51
C ILE A 39 8.19 -7.61 7.01
N ARG A 40 7.11 -8.32 7.36
CA ARG A 40 6.77 -8.59 8.76
C ARG A 40 7.82 -9.42 9.47
N GLU A 41 8.40 -10.39 8.78
CA GLU A 41 9.51 -11.20 9.30
C GLU A 41 10.72 -10.33 9.62
N LEU A 42 11.14 -9.45 8.70
CA LEU A 42 12.22 -8.49 8.92
C LEU A 42 11.95 -7.58 10.12
N LEU A 43 10.75 -6.99 10.19
CA LEU A 43 10.37 -6.13 11.30
C LEU A 43 10.40 -6.88 12.64
N THR A 44 9.99 -8.15 12.65
CA THR A 44 10.04 -8.98 13.84
C THR A 44 11.47 -9.23 14.32
N TRP A 45 12.41 -9.47 13.40
CA TRP A 45 13.82 -9.60 13.76
C TRP A 45 14.38 -8.31 14.36
N LEU A 46 14.08 -7.15 13.74
CA LEU A 46 14.51 -5.85 14.24
C LEU A 46 13.94 -5.55 15.63
N LEU A 47 12.66 -5.86 15.87
CA LEU A 47 12.02 -5.69 17.18
C LEU A 47 12.64 -6.59 18.25
N ARG A 48 13.02 -7.84 17.91
CA ARG A 48 13.71 -8.75 18.84
C ARG A 48 15.08 -8.21 19.24
N ILE A 49 15.85 -7.70 18.26
CA ILE A 49 17.16 -7.07 18.53
C ILE A 49 16.98 -5.89 19.48
N TRP A 50 16.03 -5.00 19.24
CA TRP A 50 15.77 -3.86 20.10
C TRP A 50 15.40 -4.25 21.52
N ARG A 51 14.58 -5.28 21.66
CA ARG A 51 14.22 -5.79 22.98
C ARG A 51 15.45 -6.34 23.72
N ASP A 52 16.30 -7.08 23.03
CA ASP A 52 17.50 -7.67 23.61
C ASP A 52 18.55 -6.61 23.99
N ASP A 53 18.56 -5.46 23.30
CA ASP A 53 19.35 -4.27 23.65
C ASP A 53 18.73 -3.43 24.80
N GLY A 54 17.67 -3.94 25.45
CA GLY A 54 17.04 -3.29 26.61
C GLY A 54 16.07 -2.17 26.22
N PHE A 55 15.66 -2.08 24.95
CA PHE A 55 14.56 -1.22 24.56
C PHE A 55 13.26 -1.80 25.14
N ASP A 56 12.62 -1.01 25.99
CA ASP A 56 11.35 -1.40 26.61
C ASP A 56 10.28 -1.57 25.53
N THR A 57 10.04 -2.82 25.13
CA THR A 57 8.93 -3.20 24.25
C THR A 57 7.61 -3.36 25.02
N ASP A 58 7.63 -3.19 26.35
CA ASP A 58 6.44 -2.96 27.17
C ASP A 58 5.90 -1.52 27.05
N CYS A 59 6.24 -0.80 25.98
CA CYS A 59 5.22 0.00 25.40
C CYS A 59 4.06 -0.95 25.21
N SER A 60 3.21 -1.03 26.25
CA SER A 60 1.85 -1.48 26.04
C SER A 60 1.47 -0.85 24.70
N PHE A 61 1.38 -1.65 23.67
CA PHE A 61 0.55 -1.35 22.53
C PHE A 61 -0.87 -1.30 23.13
N THR A 62 -1.06 -0.37 24.04
CA THR A 62 -2.33 0.28 24.11
C THR A 62 -2.47 0.76 22.70
N PRO A 63 -3.38 0.21 21.92
CA PRO A 63 -3.81 0.93 20.76
C PRO A 63 -4.16 2.30 21.33
N LEU A 64 -3.32 3.31 21.08
CA LEU A 64 -3.70 4.71 21.18
C LEU A 64 -4.69 4.96 20.03
N VAL A 65 -5.52 3.99 19.80
CA VAL A 65 -6.72 4.02 19.03
C VAL A 65 -7.76 4.62 19.96
N LYS A 66 -7.61 5.89 20.23
CA LYS A 66 -8.82 6.71 20.26
C LYS A 66 -9.40 6.48 18.86
N GLU A 67 -10.50 5.73 18.84
CA GLU A 67 -11.34 5.57 17.66
C GLU A 67 -11.31 6.87 16.88
N ASN A 68 -10.91 6.81 15.58
CA ASN A 68 -10.81 7.95 14.68
C ASN A 68 -9.60 8.91 14.82
N THR A 69 -8.42 8.41 15.13
CA THR A 69 -7.20 9.24 15.00
C THR A 69 -6.69 9.21 13.57
N ILE A 70 -5.91 10.23 13.18
CA ILE A 70 -5.27 10.31 11.86
C ILE A 70 -4.38 9.09 11.53
N TYR A 71 -3.93 8.34 12.54
CA TYR A 71 -3.14 7.12 12.36
C TYR A 71 -3.96 5.89 11.96
N THR A 72 -5.24 5.84 12.30
CA THR A 72 -6.15 4.74 11.93
C THR A 72 -6.94 5.03 10.67
N ILE A 73 -6.89 6.29 10.21
CA ILE A 73 -7.70 6.73 9.06
C ILE A 73 -7.26 6.08 7.75
N THR A 74 -6.00 5.65 7.62
CA THR A 74 -5.53 4.94 6.44
C THR A 74 -6.25 3.60 6.25
N GLU A 75 -6.54 2.89 7.33
CA GLU A 75 -7.31 1.65 7.28
C GLU A 75 -8.75 1.90 6.78
N TYR A 76 -9.35 2.99 7.21
CA TYR A 76 -10.65 3.43 6.68
C TYR A 76 -10.55 3.75 5.18
N ILE A 77 -9.53 4.52 4.78
CA ILE A 77 -9.30 4.87 3.37
C ILE A 77 -9.09 3.61 2.54
N ASP A 78 -8.27 2.66 2.98
CA ASP A 78 -7.98 1.43 2.25
C ASP A 78 -9.25 0.59 1.98
N ARG A 79 -10.18 0.59 2.93
CA ARG A 79 -11.46 -0.11 2.78
C ARG A 79 -12.44 0.60 1.86
N HIS A 80 -12.45 1.95 1.91
CA HIS A 80 -13.47 2.78 1.27
C HIS A 80 -12.95 3.59 0.07
N ALA A 81 -11.67 3.45 -0.31
CA ALA A 81 -11.05 4.26 -1.38
C ALA A 81 -11.81 4.21 -2.71
N CYS A 82 -12.43 3.06 -3.01
CA CYS A 82 -13.20 2.88 -4.25
C CYS A 82 -14.61 3.47 -4.19
N GLU A 83 -15.05 3.90 -3.02
CA GLU A 83 -16.30 4.61 -2.84
C GLU A 83 -16.14 6.11 -3.12
N ASN A 84 -17.25 6.85 -3.18
CA ASN A 84 -17.21 8.29 -3.34
C ASN A 84 -16.91 8.98 -1.99
N ILE A 85 -15.70 8.75 -1.45
CA ILE A 85 -15.27 9.40 -0.20
C ILE A 85 -14.71 10.80 -0.46
N ARG A 86 -15.05 11.73 0.41
CA ARG A 86 -14.54 13.10 0.39
C ARG A 86 -13.56 13.30 1.53
N VAL A 87 -12.50 14.09 1.28
CA VAL A 87 -11.49 14.38 2.30
C VAL A 87 -12.09 15.12 3.49
N GLU A 88 -13.15 15.91 3.26
CA GLU A 88 -13.91 16.60 4.30
C GLU A 88 -14.59 15.62 5.27
N ASP A 89 -15.17 14.54 4.74
CA ASP A 89 -15.82 13.49 5.55
C ASP A 89 -14.78 12.73 6.38
N ILE A 90 -13.62 12.46 5.79
CA ILE A 90 -12.48 11.85 6.50
C ILE A 90 -11.98 12.76 7.62
N ALA A 91 -11.86 14.07 7.38
CA ALA A 91 -11.46 15.03 8.40
C ALA A 91 -12.47 15.08 9.56
N ALA A 92 -13.77 15.02 9.25
CA ALA A 92 -14.83 14.96 10.26
C ALA A 92 -14.74 13.68 11.11
N LEU A 93 -14.42 12.54 10.53
CA LEU A 93 -14.18 11.29 11.28
C LEU A 93 -13.02 11.43 12.28
N CYS A 94 -12.01 12.25 11.95
CA CYS A 94 -10.90 12.55 12.85
C CYS A 94 -11.21 13.71 13.83
N HIS A 95 -12.44 14.22 13.86
CA HIS A 95 -12.82 15.41 14.64
C HIS A 95 -11.95 16.63 14.36
N MET A 96 -11.51 16.80 13.10
CA MET A 96 -10.63 17.88 12.66
C MET A 96 -11.30 18.74 11.59
N SER A 97 -10.92 20.03 11.54
CA SER A 97 -11.21 20.84 10.36
C SER A 97 -10.41 20.32 9.16
N TYR A 98 -10.92 20.53 7.93
CA TYR A 98 -10.23 20.12 6.71
C TYR A 98 -8.77 20.60 6.67
N SER A 99 -8.52 21.88 6.98
CA SER A 99 -7.16 22.45 6.93
C SER A 99 -6.22 21.80 7.93
N HIS A 100 -6.68 21.55 9.15
CA HIS A 100 -5.90 20.89 10.18
C HIS A 100 -5.61 19.43 9.81
N PHE A 101 -6.61 18.70 9.34
CA PHE A 101 -6.46 17.33 8.85
C PHE A 101 -5.47 17.26 7.69
N ALA A 102 -5.64 18.10 6.65
CA ALA A 102 -4.80 18.08 5.46
C ALA A 102 -3.32 18.35 5.78
N LYS A 103 -3.06 19.28 6.70
CA LYS A 103 -1.71 19.58 7.20
C LYS A 103 -1.12 18.38 7.92
N ASN A 104 -1.80 17.84 8.93
CA ASN A 104 -1.33 16.71 9.73
C ASN A 104 -1.14 15.46 8.88
N PHE A 105 -2.08 15.17 7.97
CA PHE A 105 -1.96 14.02 7.06
C PHE A 105 -0.69 14.12 6.20
N ARG A 106 -0.41 15.32 5.66
CA ARG A 106 0.79 15.53 4.86
C ARG A 106 2.08 15.44 5.68
N GLU A 107 2.07 15.90 6.91
CA GLU A 107 3.23 15.79 7.82
C GLU A 107 3.52 14.34 8.20
N ILE A 108 2.48 13.53 8.44
CA ILE A 108 2.63 12.12 8.84
C ILE A 108 2.94 11.22 7.64
N TYR A 109 2.23 11.40 6.52
CA TYR A 109 2.30 10.47 5.37
C TYR A 109 3.11 11.00 4.18
N GLY A 110 3.68 12.21 4.27
CA GLY A 110 4.51 12.82 3.22
C GLY A 110 3.75 13.27 1.97
N GLN A 111 2.43 13.04 1.91
CA GLN A 111 1.59 13.35 0.76
C GLN A 111 0.17 13.76 1.18
N SER A 112 -0.58 14.38 0.26
CA SER A 112 -1.98 14.74 0.55
C SER A 112 -2.86 13.49 0.63
N CYS A 113 -3.91 13.56 1.45
CA CYS A 113 -4.91 12.49 1.58
C CYS A 113 -5.54 12.13 0.21
N LYS A 114 -5.81 13.13 -0.65
CA LYS A 114 -6.32 12.91 -2.01
C LYS A 114 -5.37 12.06 -2.85
N LYS A 115 -4.07 12.34 -2.81
CA LYS A 115 -3.05 11.54 -3.52
C LYS A 115 -2.94 10.13 -2.94
N TYR A 116 -3.10 9.98 -1.63
CA TYR A 116 -3.12 8.67 -0.99
C TYR A 116 -4.32 7.83 -1.44
N ILE A 117 -5.53 8.41 -1.47
CA ILE A 117 -6.74 7.73 -2.00
C ILE A 117 -6.52 7.31 -3.46
N GLU A 118 -5.99 8.19 -4.29
CA GLU A 118 -5.70 7.89 -5.69
C GLU A 118 -4.66 6.77 -5.83
N PHE A 119 -3.64 6.76 -4.99
CA PHE A 119 -2.65 5.69 -4.94
C PHE A 119 -3.30 4.33 -4.66
N ILE A 120 -4.18 4.24 -3.65
CA ILE A 120 -4.89 3.00 -3.32
C ILE A 120 -5.79 2.54 -4.47
N ARG A 121 -6.52 3.47 -5.11
CA ARG A 121 -7.33 3.18 -6.30
C ARG A 121 -6.48 2.58 -7.43
N LEU A 122 -5.33 3.18 -7.70
CA LEU A 122 -4.42 2.71 -8.74
C LEU A 122 -3.84 1.32 -8.44
N CYS A 123 -3.54 1.01 -7.18
CA CYS A 123 -3.14 -0.34 -6.80
C CYS A 123 -4.25 -1.37 -7.10
N LYS A 124 -5.51 -1.04 -6.78
CA LYS A 124 -6.66 -1.91 -7.11
C LYS A 124 -6.88 -2.05 -8.62
N VAL A 125 -6.69 -0.97 -9.40
CA VAL A 125 -6.71 -1.05 -10.87
C VAL A 125 -5.65 -2.01 -11.38
N GLU A 126 -4.42 -1.90 -10.87
CA GLU A 126 -3.31 -2.79 -11.21
C GLU A 126 -3.65 -4.25 -10.93
N ASP A 127 -4.15 -4.56 -9.75
CA ASP A 127 -4.57 -5.91 -9.37
C ASP A 127 -5.64 -6.45 -10.35
N MET A 128 -6.65 -5.65 -10.68
CA MET A 128 -7.69 -6.06 -11.62
C MET A 128 -7.16 -6.25 -13.05
N LEU A 129 -6.19 -5.44 -13.48
CA LEU A 129 -5.55 -5.60 -14.78
C LEU A 129 -4.73 -6.90 -14.87
N LEU A 130 -4.07 -7.28 -13.78
CA LEU A 130 -3.19 -8.46 -13.71
C LEU A 130 -3.97 -9.76 -13.54
N PHE A 131 -5.01 -9.74 -12.72
CA PHE A 131 -5.66 -10.97 -12.26
C PHE A 131 -7.06 -11.18 -12.83
N THR A 132 -7.58 -10.25 -13.64
CA THR A 132 -8.91 -10.37 -14.25
C THR A 132 -8.91 -9.97 -15.72
N ASN A 133 -9.94 -10.42 -16.45
CA ASN A 133 -10.19 -10.01 -17.83
C ASN A 133 -11.27 -8.92 -17.94
N PHE A 134 -11.59 -8.22 -16.84
CA PHE A 134 -12.58 -7.16 -16.87
C PHE A 134 -12.17 -6.02 -17.81
N ASP A 135 -13.15 -5.42 -18.48
CA ASP A 135 -12.93 -4.25 -19.31
C ASP A 135 -12.65 -2.99 -18.47
N LEU A 136 -12.09 -1.97 -19.09
CA LEU A 136 -11.68 -0.75 -18.39
C LEU A 136 -12.86 0.07 -17.85
N ASN A 137 -14.06 -0.05 -18.44
CA ASN A 137 -15.24 0.65 -17.93
C ASN A 137 -15.67 0.04 -16.61
N TYR A 138 -15.73 -1.29 -16.54
CA TYR A 138 -16.02 -2.00 -15.30
C TYR A 138 -14.96 -1.69 -14.24
N ILE A 139 -13.67 -1.78 -14.59
CA ILE A 139 -12.57 -1.46 -13.65
C ILE A 139 -12.69 -0.03 -13.13
N SER A 140 -13.02 0.96 -14.00
CA SER A 140 -13.15 2.35 -13.55
C SER A 140 -14.27 2.52 -12.52
N GLN A 141 -15.40 1.86 -12.71
CA GLN A 141 -16.52 1.88 -11.77
C GLN A 141 -16.18 1.23 -10.42
N GLU A 142 -15.59 0.03 -10.46
CA GLU A 142 -15.23 -0.73 -9.25
C GLU A 142 -14.10 -0.08 -8.44
N THR A 143 -13.27 0.74 -9.08
CA THR A 143 -12.14 1.40 -8.43
C THR A 143 -12.39 2.87 -8.09
N GLY A 144 -13.63 3.35 -8.26
CA GLY A 144 -14.08 4.67 -7.83
C GLY A 144 -13.60 5.83 -8.71
N TYR A 145 -13.27 5.56 -9.98
CA TYR A 145 -13.03 6.61 -10.97
C TYR A 145 -14.35 7.09 -11.59
N ALA A 146 -14.43 8.39 -11.86
CA ALA A 146 -15.62 9.00 -12.45
C ALA A 146 -15.93 8.41 -13.84
N ASP A 147 -14.89 8.12 -14.61
CA ASP A 147 -14.96 7.52 -15.93
C ASP A 147 -13.63 6.83 -16.32
N CYS A 148 -13.69 6.05 -17.40
CA CYS A 148 -12.55 5.34 -17.95
C CYS A 148 -11.41 6.28 -18.41
N SER A 149 -11.74 7.47 -18.91
CA SER A 149 -10.74 8.45 -19.38
C SER A 149 -9.90 8.98 -18.22
N HIS A 150 -10.55 9.24 -17.08
CA HIS A 150 -9.88 9.64 -15.85
C HIS A 150 -8.94 8.53 -15.36
N LEU A 151 -9.43 7.29 -15.29
CA LEU A 151 -8.60 6.13 -14.93
C LEU A 151 -7.37 6.02 -15.85
N ILE A 152 -7.56 6.05 -17.18
CA ILE A 152 -6.45 5.92 -18.14
C ILE A 152 -5.39 6.99 -17.94
N ARG A 153 -5.81 8.23 -17.72
CA ARG A 153 -4.90 9.35 -17.49
C ARG A 153 -4.10 9.18 -16.22
N SER A 154 -4.76 8.92 -15.08
CA SER A 154 -4.11 8.70 -13.79
C SER A 154 -3.17 7.50 -13.81
N PHE A 155 -3.58 6.41 -14.46
CA PHE A 155 -2.77 5.22 -14.60
C PHE A 155 -1.50 5.48 -15.42
N LYS A 156 -1.66 6.17 -16.58
CA LYS A 156 -0.53 6.51 -17.43
C LYS A 156 0.44 7.49 -16.75
N GLU A 157 -0.07 8.41 -15.95
CA GLU A 157 0.76 9.35 -15.17
C GLU A 157 1.64 8.59 -14.16
N LYS A 158 1.11 7.57 -13.51
CA LYS A 158 1.85 6.78 -12.50
C LYS A 158 2.79 5.75 -13.12
N TYR A 159 2.33 4.99 -14.12
CA TYR A 159 3.06 3.83 -14.67
C TYR A 159 3.76 4.10 -16.00
N GLY A 160 3.57 5.29 -16.60
CA GLY A 160 4.19 5.67 -17.87
C GLY A 160 3.55 5.07 -19.12
N ILE A 161 2.70 4.05 -18.98
CA ILE A 161 2.03 3.33 -20.07
C ILE A 161 0.54 3.23 -19.80
N SER A 162 -0.25 2.96 -20.86
CA SER A 162 -1.69 2.80 -20.71
C SER A 162 -2.06 1.48 -19.99
N PRO A 163 -3.25 1.40 -19.34
CA PRO A 163 -3.74 0.18 -18.71
C PRO A 163 -3.76 -1.02 -19.68
N HIS A 164 -4.13 -0.79 -20.94
CA HIS A 164 -4.15 -1.85 -21.96
C HIS A 164 -2.75 -2.35 -22.31
N GLN A 165 -1.77 -1.44 -22.44
CA GLN A 165 -0.36 -1.82 -22.65
C GLN A 165 0.19 -2.56 -21.43
N TYR A 166 -0.14 -2.08 -20.22
CA TYR A 166 0.27 -2.71 -18.97
C TYR A 166 -0.25 -4.14 -18.88
N ARG A 167 -1.55 -4.36 -19.11
CA ARG A 167 -2.15 -5.70 -19.14
C ARG A 167 -1.43 -6.60 -20.14
N ARG A 168 -1.21 -6.14 -21.38
CA ARG A 168 -0.55 -6.94 -22.41
C ARG A 168 0.90 -7.32 -22.06
N GLN A 169 1.62 -6.45 -21.37
CA GLN A 169 3.01 -6.72 -20.97
C GLN A 169 3.12 -7.66 -19.77
N HIS A 170 2.13 -7.64 -18.87
CA HIS A 170 2.16 -8.36 -17.60
C HIS A 170 1.12 -9.48 -17.51
N SER A 171 0.23 -9.62 -18.50
CA SER A 171 -0.59 -10.84 -18.62
C SER A 171 0.38 -12.00 -18.75
N ILE A 172 0.34 -12.92 -17.80
CA ILE A 172 1.07 -14.18 -17.87
C ILE A 172 0.68 -14.80 -19.21
N SER A 173 1.65 -14.91 -20.12
CA SER A 173 1.52 -15.59 -21.41
C SER A 173 1.27 -17.07 -21.13
N GLY A 174 0.03 -17.40 -20.93
CA GLY A 174 -0.42 -18.75 -20.60
C GLY A 174 -1.79 -18.98 -21.15
N GLN A 175 -1.91 -18.99 -22.49
CA GLN A 175 -2.86 -19.82 -23.23
C GLN A 175 -2.74 -19.53 -24.73
N ASP A 176 -1.64 -19.98 -25.34
CA ASP A 176 -1.72 -20.51 -26.68
C ASP A 176 -2.09 -22.00 -26.54
N HIS A 177 -3.39 -22.28 -26.69
CA HIS A 177 -3.89 -23.58 -27.14
C HIS A 177 -5.16 -23.35 -27.95
#